data_20606258f7110412061979826422bc55
#
_entry.id   20606258f7110412061979826422bc55
#
_cell.length_a   1.000
_cell.length_b   1.000
_cell.length_c   1.000
_cell.angle_alpha   90.00
_cell.angle_beta   90.00
_cell.angle_gamma   90.00
#
_symmetry.space_group_name_H-M   'P 1'
#
loop_
_entity.id
_entity.type
_entity.pdbx_description
1 polymer ?
#
loop_
_entity_poly.entity_id
_entity_poly.type
_entity_poly.pdbx_seq_one_letter_code
_entity_poly.pdbx_strand_id
1 'polypeptide(L)'
;MSAISKKLLLKDNQLRKIIAKRKLSLKVESEGELRANKLHNIVGNWGWAIVSLTITIKLLFFPLTAASYKSMAKMKAVSPKIMKIREQHKDNKMQLNNAMMELYKKEKINPLGGCLPILIQIPVFIALYWVLLASAEIRDAPWIFWIKDLSEPDPFFILPVIMAATMFIQMKLNPAPPDPLQAKIMMAMPIIFSIFFFFFPSGLVLYWLVNNIVSIAQQWSIMRKLDVKV
;
A
#
# COMPACT_ATOMS: atom_id res chain seq x y z
N MET A 1 28.07 -39.19 3.97
CA MET A 1 27.37 -38.39 2.94
C MET A 1 28.33 -37.36 2.38
N SER A 2 28.70 -37.49 1.09
CA SER A 2 29.74 -36.64 0.47
C SER A 2 29.28 -35.17 0.35
N ALA A 3 30.23 -34.25 0.33
CA ALA A 3 29.94 -32.80 0.15
C ALA A 3 29.13 -32.50 -1.13
N ILE A 4 29.31 -33.35 -2.16
CA ILE A 4 28.57 -33.28 -3.41
C ILE A 4 27.08 -33.62 -3.21
N SER A 5 26.78 -34.64 -2.41
CA SER A 5 25.38 -35.04 -2.10
C SER A 5 24.62 -33.94 -1.31
N LYS A 6 25.29 -33.26 -0.38
CA LYS A 6 24.72 -32.12 0.34
C LYS A 6 24.43 -30.92 -0.58
N LYS A 7 25.32 -30.64 -1.54
CA LYS A 7 25.19 -29.55 -2.50
C LYS A 7 24.04 -29.79 -3.50
N LEU A 8 23.86 -31.04 -3.92
CA LEU A 8 22.73 -31.45 -4.78
C LEU A 8 21.37 -31.35 -4.06
N LEU A 9 21.31 -31.80 -2.82
CA LEU A 9 20.11 -31.69 -2.00
C LEU A 9 19.69 -30.22 -1.70
N LEU A 10 20.66 -29.34 -1.47
CA LEU A 10 20.41 -27.91 -1.30
C LEU A 10 19.89 -27.27 -2.59
N LYS A 11 20.43 -27.65 -3.74
CA LYS A 11 19.99 -27.18 -5.06
C LYS A 11 18.57 -27.65 -5.39
N ASP A 12 18.24 -28.90 -5.08
CA ASP A 12 16.87 -29.44 -5.25
C ASP A 12 15.86 -28.74 -4.36
N ASN A 13 16.18 -28.49 -3.10
CA ASN A 13 15.32 -27.72 -2.18
C ASN A 13 15.10 -26.26 -2.63
N GLN A 14 16.10 -25.62 -3.19
CA GLN A 14 15.95 -24.28 -3.77
C GLN A 14 15.04 -24.30 -5.00
N LEU A 15 15.23 -25.27 -5.90
CA LEU A 15 14.37 -25.47 -7.09
C LEU A 15 12.91 -25.72 -6.67
N ARG A 16 12.65 -26.58 -5.71
CA ARG A 16 11.30 -26.84 -5.19
C ARG A 16 10.65 -25.58 -4.63
N LYS A 17 11.39 -24.76 -3.87
CA LYS A 17 10.90 -23.48 -3.37
C LYS A 17 10.55 -22.50 -4.51
N ILE A 18 11.38 -22.42 -5.53
CA ILE A 18 11.14 -21.57 -6.71
C ILE A 18 9.89 -22.04 -7.46
N ILE A 19 9.75 -23.35 -7.70
CA ILE A 19 8.58 -23.95 -8.38
C ILE A 19 7.30 -23.72 -7.56
N ALA A 20 7.34 -23.91 -6.24
CA ALA A 20 6.20 -23.66 -5.37
C ALA A 20 5.79 -22.18 -5.38
N LYS A 21 6.76 -21.26 -5.33
CA LYS A 21 6.53 -19.82 -5.43
C LYS A 21 5.91 -19.43 -6.78
N ARG A 22 6.40 -20.00 -7.88
CA ARG A 22 5.86 -19.75 -9.23
C ARG A 22 4.45 -20.32 -9.41
N LYS A 23 4.15 -21.52 -8.88
CA LYS A 23 2.79 -22.09 -8.87
C LYS A 23 1.81 -21.21 -8.07
N LEU A 24 2.24 -20.69 -6.92
CA LEU A 24 1.42 -19.78 -6.12
C LEU A 24 1.17 -18.46 -6.87
N SER A 25 2.17 -17.89 -7.50
CA SER A 25 2.05 -16.69 -8.34
C SER A 25 1.04 -16.89 -9.47
N LEU A 26 1.21 -17.96 -10.27
CA LEU A 26 0.29 -18.30 -11.36
C LEU A 26 -1.16 -18.50 -10.89
N LYS A 27 -1.34 -19.10 -9.71
CA LYS A 27 -2.68 -19.28 -9.14
C LYS A 27 -3.30 -17.94 -8.72
N VAL A 28 -2.53 -17.05 -8.12
CA VAL A 28 -2.99 -15.71 -7.74
C VAL A 28 -3.33 -14.88 -8.98
N GLU A 29 -2.53 -14.96 -10.03
CA GLU A 29 -2.77 -14.31 -11.32
C GLU A 29 -4.09 -14.80 -11.94
N SER A 30 -4.27 -16.12 -12.08
CA SER A 30 -5.48 -16.69 -12.68
C SER A 30 -6.75 -16.42 -11.89
N GLU A 31 -6.70 -16.42 -10.56
CA GLU A 31 -7.84 -16.04 -9.73
C GLU A 31 -8.13 -14.53 -9.82
N GLY A 32 -7.10 -13.70 -9.95
CA GLY A 32 -7.22 -12.26 -10.17
C GLY A 32 -7.91 -11.93 -11.49
N GLU A 33 -7.47 -12.56 -12.57
CA GLU A 33 -8.08 -12.43 -13.92
C GLU A 33 -9.54 -12.88 -13.92
N LEU A 34 -9.85 -14.05 -13.35
CA LEU A 34 -11.22 -14.56 -13.26
C LEU A 34 -12.16 -13.60 -12.51
N ARG A 35 -11.68 -12.96 -11.45
CA ARG A 35 -12.48 -11.97 -10.68
C ARG A 35 -12.63 -10.67 -11.45
N ALA A 36 -11.58 -10.20 -12.11
CA ALA A 36 -11.63 -9.00 -12.95
C ALA A 36 -12.61 -9.19 -14.12
N ASN A 37 -12.55 -10.33 -14.83
CA ASN A 37 -13.45 -10.67 -15.92
C ASN A 37 -14.91 -10.79 -15.47
N LYS A 38 -15.19 -11.40 -14.31
CA LYS A 38 -16.54 -11.46 -13.74
C LYS A 38 -17.07 -10.06 -13.43
N LEU A 39 -16.26 -9.19 -12.85
CA LEU A 39 -16.65 -7.81 -12.58
C LEU A 39 -16.85 -7.01 -13.86
N HIS A 40 -15.99 -7.18 -14.87
CA HIS A 40 -16.17 -6.57 -16.19
C HIS A 40 -17.50 -6.99 -16.84
N ASN A 41 -17.85 -8.27 -16.79
CA ASN A 41 -19.13 -8.77 -17.34
C ASN A 41 -20.36 -8.17 -16.66
N ILE A 42 -20.24 -7.77 -15.39
CA ILE A 42 -21.33 -7.11 -14.64
C ILE A 42 -21.38 -5.61 -14.94
N VAL A 43 -20.21 -4.95 -15.00
CA VAL A 43 -20.10 -3.49 -15.06
C VAL A 43 -19.96 -2.98 -16.50
N GLY A 44 -19.55 -3.82 -17.45
CA GLY A 44 -19.41 -3.49 -18.86
C GLY A 44 -18.22 -2.59 -19.22
N ASN A 45 -17.34 -2.27 -18.26
CA ASN A 45 -16.19 -1.39 -18.46
C ASN A 45 -15.03 -1.77 -17.55
N TRP A 46 -13.83 -1.90 -18.10
CA TRP A 46 -12.62 -2.34 -17.37
C TRP A 46 -12.18 -1.38 -16.27
N GLY A 47 -12.28 -0.08 -16.48
CA GLY A 47 -11.93 0.90 -15.46
C GLY A 47 -12.87 0.81 -14.25
N TRP A 48 -14.16 0.66 -14.45
CA TRP A 48 -15.12 0.42 -13.36
C TRP A 48 -14.93 -0.95 -12.71
N ALA A 49 -14.48 -1.96 -13.46
CA ALA A 49 -14.10 -3.26 -12.90
C ALA A 49 -12.91 -3.12 -11.93
N ILE A 50 -11.88 -2.34 -12.29
CA ILE A 50 -10.74 -2.03 -11.41
C ILE A 50 -11.21 -1.29 -10.14
N VAL A 51 -12.09 -0.30 -10.28
CA VAL A 51 -12.67 0.44 -9.14
C VAL A 51 -13.42 -0.51 -8.21
N SER A 52 -14.31 -1.33 -8.76
CA SER A 52 -15.14 -2.28 -8.00
C SER A 52 -14.29 -3.35 -7.31
N LEU A 53 -13.28 -3.87 -7.99
CA LEU A 53 -12.33 -4.83 -7.43
C LEU A 53 -11.56 -4.21 -6.25
N THR A 54 -11.08 -2.97 -6.41
CA THR A 54 -10.35 -2.25 -5.36
C THR A 54 -11.21 -2.06 -4.13
N ILE A 55 -12.45 -1.61 -4.30
CA ILE A 55 -13.41 -1.43 -3.19
C ILE A 55 -13.69 -2.77 -2.51
N THR A 56 -13.92 -3.84 -3.27
CA THR A 56 -14.17 -5.18 -2.73
C THR A 56 -13.01 -5.67 -1.88
N ILE A 57 -11.78 -5.55 -2.38
CA ILE A 57 -10.57 -5.92 -1.63
C ILE A 57 -10.47 -5.09 -0.33
N LYS A 58 -10.72 -3.78 -0.41
CA LYS A 58 -10.70 -2.90 0.76
C LYS A 58 -11.74 -3.24 1.82
N LEU A 59 -12.92 -3.63 1.39
CA LEU A 59 -13.98 -4.09 2.31
C LEU A 59 -13.63 -5.43 2.97
N LEU A 60 -13.07 -6.36 2.19
CA LEU A 60 -12.65 -7.66 2.71
C LEU A 60 -11.56 -7.52 3.79
N PHE A 61 -10.57 -6.66 3.56
CA PHE A 61 -9.48 -6.41 4.51
C PHE A 61 -9.79 -5.28 5.52
N PHE A 62 -11.02 -4.77 5.54
CA PHE A 62 -11.41 -3.69 6.44
C PHE A 62 -11.10 -3.95 7.91
N PRO A 63 -11.42 -5.12 8.53
CA PRO A 63 -11.14 -5.35 9.95
C PRO A 63 -9.65 -5.25 10.26
N LEU A 64 -8.79 -5.73 9.36
CA LEU A 64 -7.34 -5.69 9.53
C LEU A 64 -6.78 -4.26 9.37
N THR A 65 -7.24 -3.53 8.36
CA THR A 65 -6.87 -2.13 8.14
C THR A 65 -7.41 -1.21 9.24
N ALA A 66 -8.60 -1.48 9.77
CA ALA A 66 -9.17 -0.75 10.89
C ALA A 66 -8.33 -0.89 12.18
N ALA A 67 -7.81 -2.08 12.46
CA ALA A 67 -6.89 -2.29 13.59
C ALA A 67 -5.60 -1.47 13.42
N SER A 68 -5.06 -1.42 12.20
CA SER A 68 -3.90 -0.60 11.85
C SER A 68 -4.17 0.90 12.05
N TYR A 69 -5.27 1.42 11.51
CA TYR A 69 -5.63 2.83 11.65
C TYR A 69 -5.90 3.23 13.11
N LYS A 70 -6.47 2.33 13.93
CA LYS A 70 -6.58 2.56 15.37
C LYS A 70 -5.22 2.70 16.04
N SER A 71 -4.24 1.86 15.67
CA SER A 71 -2.87 1.97 16.18
C SER A 71 -2.21 3.28 15.76
N MET A 72 -2.39 3.69 14.50
CA MET A 72 -1.87 4.96 13.97
C MET A 72 -2.51 6.17 14.68
N ALA A 73 -3.81 6.13 14.95
CA ALA A 73 -4.52 7.17 15.68
C ALA A 73 -3.97 7.33 17.11
N LYS A 74 -3.75 6.23 17.82
CA LYS A 74 -3.10 6.25 19.14
C LYS A 74 -1.69 6.82 19.07
N MET A 75 -0.90 6.44 18.05
CA MET A 75 0.45 6.97 17.85
C MET A 75 0.42 8.49 17.60
N LYS A 76 -0.53 8.99 16.82
CA LYS A 76 -0.73 10.43 16.60
C LYS A 76 -1.08 11.16 17.89
N ALA A 77 -1.92 10.59 18.73
CA ALA A 77 -2.30 11.17 20.03
C ALA A 77 -1.11 11.31 21.00
N VAL A 78 -0.14 10.38 20.97
CA VAL A 78 1.06 10.44 21.82
C VAL A 78 2.24 11.19 21.18
N SER A 79 2.08 11.69 19.96
CA SER A 79 3.13 12.44 19.24
C SER A 79 3.77 13.57 20.07
N PRO A 80 3.04 14.41 20.84
CA PRO A 80 3.64 15.42 21.69
C PRO A 80 4.52 14.84 22.80
N LYS A 81 4.19 13.66 23.35
CA LYS A 81 5.03 12.96 24.33
C LYS A 81 6.32 12.45 23.68
N ILE A 82 6.22 11.93 22.46
CA ILE A 82 7.39 11.47 21.67
C ILE A 82 8.35 12.63 21.41
N MET A 83 7.85 13.82 21.05
CA MET A 83 8.67 15.00 20.83
C MET A 83 9.43 15.41 22.11
N LYS A 84 8.77 15.40 23.26
CA LYS A 84 9.43 15.69 24.57
C LYS A 84 10.55 14.70 24.89
N ILE A 85 10.30 13.40 24.74
CA ILE A 85 11.30 12.35 24.98
C ILE A 85 12.50 12.55 24.04
N ARG A 86 12.27 12.94 22.82
CA ARG A 86 13.30 13.21 21.85
C ARG A 86 14.16 14.43 22.23
N GLU A 87 13.53 15.48 22.72
CA GLU A 87 14.26 16.66 23.21
C GLU A 87 15.12 16.34 24.42
N GLN A 88 14.65 15.50 25.32
CA GLN A 88 15.36 15.07 26.52
C GLN A 88 16.56 14.17 26.24
N HIS A 89 16.51 13.38 25.17
CA HIS A 89 17.53 12.37 24.86
C HIS A 89 18.21 12.61 23.50
N LYS A 90 18.37 13.88 23.07
CA LYS A 90 18.94 14.24 21.75
C LYS A 90 20.32 13.62 21.51
N ASP A 91 21.15 13.57 22.55
CA ASP A 91 22.55 13.20 22.44
C ASP A 91 22.79 11.70 22.65
N ASN A 92 21.78 10.95 23.08
CA ASN A 92 21.90 9.53 23.37
C ASN A 92 20.82 8.70 22.68
N LYS A 93 21.11 8.21 21.46
CA LYS A 93 20.20 7.41 20.66
C LYS A 93 19.71 6.14 21.37
N MET A 94 20.52 5.52 22.22
CA MET A 94 20.15 4.30 22.94
C MET A 94 19.11 4.60 24.02
N GLN A 95 19.32 5.67 24.80
CA GLN A 95 18.36 6.12 25.81
C GLN A 95 17.06 6.59 25.15
N LEU A 96 17.13 7.31 24.02
CA LEU A 96 15.98 7.71 23.24
C LEU A 96 15.13 6.50 22.81
N ASN A 97 15.77 5.48 22.22
CA ASN A 97 15.07 4.27 21.78
C ASN A 97 14.42 3.52 22.95
N ASN A 98 15.10 3.40 24.07
CA ASN A 98 14.57 2.75 25.26
C ASN A 98 13.35 3.51 25.82
N ALA A 99 13.45 4.83 25.97
CA ALA A 99 12.36 5.68 26.45
C ALA A 99 11.14 5.65 25.50
N MET A 100 11.39 5.63 24.18
CA MET A 100 10.32 5.46 23.21
C MET A 100 9.63 4.09 23.31
N MET A 101 10.40 3.02 23.48
CA MET A 101 9.84 1.67 23.64
C MET A 101 9.03 1.53 24.94
N GLU A 102 9.48 2.16 26.03
CA GLU A 102 8.73 2.23 27.28
C GLU A 102 7.41 2.98 27.11
N LEU A 103 7.43 4.14 26.42
CA LEU A 103 6.21 4.89 26.11
C LEU A 103 5.24 4.03 25.31
N TYR A 104 5.69 3.34 24.25
CA TYR A 104 4.83 2.47 23.44
C TYR A 104 4.24 1.31 24.24
N LYS A 105 5.02 0.71 25.14
CA LYS A 105 4.52 -0.33 26.06
C LYS A 105 3.47 0.23 27.02
N LYS A 106 3.73 1.40 27.63
CA LYS A 106 2.81 2.05 28.57
C LYS A 106 1.49 2.42 27.93
N GLU A 107 1.53 2.97 26.72
CA GLU A 107 0.32 3.40 25.98
C GLU A 107 -0.32 2.25 25.17
N LYS A 108 0.22 1.02 25.25
CA LYS A 108 -0.23 -0.17 24.50
C LYS A 108 -0.33 0.10 22.99
N ILE A 109 0.70 0.71 22.42
CA ILE A 109 0.82 1.07 21.00
C ILE A 109 1.76 0.07 20.33
N ASN A 110 1.32 -0.49 19.20
CA ASN A 110 2.19 -1.28 18.34
C ASN A 110 2.74 -0.39 17.21
N PRO A 111 4.05 -0.03 17.20
CA PRO A 111 4.63 0.79 16.14
C PRO A 111 4.59 0.12 14.76
N LEU A 112 4.60 -1.22 14.70
CA LEU A 112 4.48 -1.97 13.44
C LEU A 112 3.06 -1.95 12.87
N GLY A 113 2.05 -1.56 13.66
CA GLY A 113 0.68 -1.44 13.17
C GLY A 113 0.54 -0.47 12.00
N GLY A 114 1.37 0.57 11.94
CA GLY A 114 1.33 1.57 10.87
C GLY A 114 1.78 1.07 9.50
N CYS A 115 2.66 0.07 9.42
CA CYS A 115 3.15 -0.47 8.15
C CYS A 115 2.30 -1.64 7.61
N LEU A 116 1.38 -2.18 8.40
CA LEU A 116 0.55 -3.33 8.02
C LEU A 116 -0.27 -3.10 6.73
N PRO A 117 -0.89 -1.94 6.48
CA PRO A 117 -1.60 -1.69 5.23
C PRO A 117 -0.70 -1.81 4.00
N ILE A 118 0.56 -1.38 4.10
CA ILE A 118 1.54 -1.46 3.01
C ILE A 118 1.90 -2.92 2.74
N LEU A 119 2.11 -3.73 3.78
CA LEU A 119 2.43 -5.15 3.63
C LEU A 119 1.30 -5.93 2.94
N ILE A 120 0.05 -5.60 3.24
CA ILE A 120 -1.12 -6.20 2.57
C ILE A 120 -1.20 -5.71 1.11
N GLN A 121 -0.85 -4.47 0.87
CA GLN A 121 -0.95 -3.82 -0.43
C GLN A 121 0.05 -4.37 -1.46
N ILE A 122 1.27 -4.75 -1.04
CA ILE A 122 2.32 -5.22 -1.98
C ILE A 122 1.87 -6.44 -2.79
N PRO A 123 1.35 -7.54 -2.22
CA PRO A 123 0.87 -8.67 -3.01
C PRO A 123 -0.27 -8.32 -3.95
N VAL A 124 -1.21 -7.47 -3.50
CA VAL A 124 -2.34 -7.03 -4.32
C VAL A 124 -1.87 -6.19 -5.51
N PHE A 125 -0.92 -5.28 -5.26
CA PHE A 125 -0.32 -4.45 -6.31
C PHE A 125 0.41 -5.30 -7.36
N ILE A 126 1.24 -6.25 -6.92
CA ILE A 126 1.98 -7.14 -7.82
C ILE A 126 1.00 -7.97 -8.66
N ALA A 127 -0.03 -8.54 -8.05
CA ALA A 127 -1.04 -9.33 -8.77
C ALA A 127 -1.76 -8.48 -9.84
N LEU A 128 -2.20 -7.27 -9.48
CA LEU A 128 -2.88 -6.38 -10.42
C LEU A 128 -1.94 -5.91 -11.54
N TYR A 129 -0.70 -5.59 -11.22
CA TYR A 129 0.31 -5.20 -12.22
C TYR A 129 0.48 -6.30 -13.29
N TRP A 130 0.59 -7.56 -12.88
CA TRP A 130 0.68 -8.69 -13.80
C TRP A 130 -0.61 -8.86 -14.60
N VAL A 131 -1.77 -8.75 -14.00
CA VAL A 131 -3.06 -8.81 -14.70
C VAL A 131 -3.14 -7.73 -15.78
N LEU A 132 -2.76 -6.50 -15.48
CA LEU A 132 -2.79 -5.39 -16.45
C LEU A 132 -1.80 -5.58 -17.61
N LEU A 133 -0.63 -6.15 -17.35
CA LEU A 133 0.37 -6.41 -18.40
C LEU A 133 0.07 -7.64 -19.25
N ALA A 134 -0.49 -8.69 -18.65
CA ALA A 134 -0.73 -9.97 -19.29
C ALA A 134 -2.07 -10.03 -20.02
N SER A 135 -3.08 -9.27 -19.55
CA SER A 135 -4.43 -9.31 -20.10
C SER A 135 -4.52 -8.56 -21.43
N ALA A 136 -4.73 -9.31 -22.50
CA ALA A 136 -5.00 -8.75 -23.81
C ALA A 136 -6.32 -7.96 -23.85
N GLU A 137 -7.26 -8.29 -22.97
CA GLU A 137 -8.59 -7.73 -22.89
C GLU A 137 -8.62 -6.27 -22.32
N ILE A 138 -7.55 -5.86 -21.65
CA ILE A 138 -7.42 -4.51 -21.08
C ILE A 138 -6.73 -3.55 -22.07
N ARG A 139 -6.10 -4.08 -23.10
CA ARG A 139 -5.51 -3.29 -24.19
C ARG A 139 -6.62 -2.64 -24.99
N ASP A 140 -6.42 -1.37 -25.35
CA ASP A 140 -7.42 -0.54 -26.02
C ASP A 140 -8.76 -0.44 -25.27
N ALA A 141 -8.78 -0.77 -23.97
CA ALA A 141 -9.97 -0.68 -23.14
C ALA A 141 -10.13 0.73 -22.57
N PRO A 142 -11.18 1.47 -22.96
CA PRO A 142 -11.42 2.81 -22.45
C PRO A 142 -12.01 2.77 -21.04
N TRP A 143 -11.76 3.86 -20.27
CA TRP A 143 -12.49 4.08 -19.03
C TRP A 143 -13.52 5.21 -19.18
N ILE A 144 -13.12 6.44 -18.88
CA ILE A 144 -13.97 7.64 -18.97
C ILE A 144 -13.17 8.82 -19.56
N PHE A 145 -13.87 9.75 -20.20
CA PHE A 145 -13.33 11.00 -20.74
C PHE A 145 -12.11 10.78 -21.68
N TRP A 146 -10.93 11.15 -21.22
CA TRP A 146 -9.69 11.13 -21.98
C TRP A 146 -8.94 9.81 -21.92
N ILE A 147 -9.27 8.91 -20.99
CA ILE A 147 -8.62 7.60 -20.87
C ILE A 147 -9.22 6.65 -21.89
N LYS A 148 -8.53 6.48 -23.00
CA LYS A 148 -8.94 5.61 -24.12
C LYS A 148 -8.35 4.22 -24.02
N ASP A 149 -7.23 4.06 -23.33
CA ASP A 149 -6.54 2.81 -23.10
C ASP A 149 -6.01 2.75 -21.66
N LEU A 150 -6.45 1.75 -20.90
CA LEU A 150 -6.02 1.53 -19.52
C LEU A 150 -4.64 0.88 -19.43
N SER A 151 -4.14 0.30 -20.52
CA SER A 151 -2.80 -0.29 -20.60
C SER A 151 -1.70 0.73 -20.90
N GLU A 152 -2.07 1.93 -21.37
CA GLU A 152 -1.16 3.02 -21.69
C GLU A 152 -1.11 4.08 -20.58
N PRO A 153 -0.03 4.86 -20.48
CA PRO A 153 0.04 6.00 -19.57
C PRO A 153 -1.05 7.04 -19.85
N ASP A 154 -1.46 7.78 -18.81
CA ASP A 154 -2.42 8.87 -18.95
C ASP A 154 -1.83 10.00 -19.84
N PRO A 155 -2.41 10.28 -21.02
CA PRO A 155 -1.85 11.25 -21.97
C PRO A 155 -1.82 12.68 -21.43
N PHE A 156 -2.66 13.02 -20.46
CA PHE A 156 -2.71 14.35 -19.85
C PHE A 156 -2.14 14.39 -18.44
N PHE A 157 -1.64 13.28 -17.92
CA PHE A 157 -1.06 13.16 -16.57
C PHE A 157 -2.00 13.58 -15.44
N ILE A 158 -3.31 13.64 -15.69
CA ILE A 158 -4.32 14.08 -14.71
C ILE A 158 -4.42 13.07 -13.56
N LEU A 159 -4.48 11.76 -13.88
CA LEU A 159 -4.55 10.72 -12.85
C LEU A 159 -3.35 10.73 -11.89
N PRO A 160 -2.08 10.80 -12.37
CA PRO A 160 -0.92 10.91 -11.49
C PRO A 160 -0.93 12.18 -10.63
N VAL A 161 -1.40 13.31 -11.15
CA VAL A 161 -1.49 14.56 -10.37
C VAL A 161 -2.55 14.44 -9.26
N ILE A 162 -3.74 13.92 -9.57
CA ILE A 162 -4.79 13.68 -8.57
C ILE A 162 -4.30 12.66 -7.54
N MET A 163 -3.59 11.62 -7.98
CA MET A 163 -2.99 10.63 -7.10
C MET A 163 -1.98 11.29 -6.13
N ALA A 164 -1.10 12.17 -6.61
CA ALA A 164 -0.18 12.93 -5.77
C ALA A 164 -0.92 13.72 -4.69
N ALA A 165 -1.99 14.42 -5.07
CA ALA A 165 -2.82 15.18 -4.12
C ALA A 165 -3.41 14.25 -3.05
N THR A 166 -3.94 13.08 -3.42
CA THR A 166 -4.46 12.10 -2.44
C THR A 166 -3.36 11.55 -1.54
N MET A 167 -2.15 11.32 -2.05
CA MET A 167 -1.00 10.90 -1.23
C MET A 167 -0.59 11.97 -0.21
N PHE A 168 -0.61 13.26 -0.57
CA PHE A 168 -0.36 14.36 0.37
C PHE A 168 -1.43 14.40 1.48
N ILE A 169 -2.70 14.23 1.13
CA ILE A 169 -3.79 14.16 2.12
C ILE A 169 -3.58 12.96 3.05
N GLN A 170 -3.29 11.79 2.49
CA GLN A 170 -3.02 10.58 3.26
C GLN A 170 -1.85 10.77 4.23
N MET A 171 -0.79 11.45 3.78
CA MET A 171 0.39 11.73 4.61
C MET A 171 0.04 12.63 5.81
N LYS A 172 -0.81 13.65 5.63
CA LYS A 172 -1.27 14.52 6.74
C LYS A 172 -2.11 13.78 7.78
N LEU A 173 -2.81 12.73 7.38
CA LEU A 173 -3.56 11.88 8.30
C LEU A 173 -2.65 10.98 9.14
N ASN A 174 -1.48 10.61 8.61
CA ASN A 174 -0.53 9.75 9.31
C ASN A 174 0.16 10.48 10.48
N PRO A 175 0.58 9.76 11.54
CA PRO A 175 1.41 10.34 12.58
C PRO A 175 2.75 10.79 11.98
N ALA A 176 3.24 11.95 12.43
CA ALA A 176 4.56 12.42 12.01
C ALA A 176 5.65 11.46 12.50
N PRO A 177 6.62 11.10 11.65
CA PRO A 177 7.77 10.31 12.08
C PRO A 177 8.56 11.01 13.17
N PRO A 178 9.09 10.28 14.14
CA PRO A 178 9.93 10.89 15.17
C PRO A 178 11.26 11.43 14.63
N ASP A 179 11.79 10.88 13.54
CA ASP A 179 13.04 11.34 12.91
C ASP A 179 12.78 12.44 11.86
N PRO A 180 13.47 13.62 11.91
CA PRO A 180 13.30 14.68 10.93
C PRO A 180 13.75 14.28 9.54
N LEU A 181 14.77 13.43 9.40
CA LEU A 181 15.20 12.95 8.09
C LEU A 181 14.11 12.06 7.48
N GLN A 182 13.55 11.16 8.28
CA GLN A 182 12.42 10.32 7.87
C GLN A 182 11.20 11.17 7.50
N ALA A 183 10.92 12.24 8.25
CA ALA A 183 9.82 13.17 7.94
C ALA A 183 10.03 13.87 6.58
N LYS A 184 11.27 14.33 6.28
CA LYS A 184 11.61 14.94 4.98
C LYS A 184 11.47 13.94 3.84
N ILE A 185 11.97 12.71 4.02
CA ILE A 185 11.83 11.63 3.03
C ILE A 185 10.34 11.34 2.76
N MET A 186 9.53 11.20 3.82
CA MET A 186 8.09 10.97 3.67
C MET A 186 7.39 12.12 2.94
N MET A 187 7.78 13.38 3.16
CA MET A 187 7.23 14.52 2.42
C MET A 187 7.62 14.53 0.94
N ALA A 188 8.80 14.03 0.59
CA ALA A 188 9.24 13.94 -0.79
C ALA A 188 8.61 12.76 -1.56
N MET A 189 8.22 11.69 -0.85
CA MET A 189 7.70 10.46 -1.45
C MET A 189 6.49 10.68 -2.39
N PRO A 190 5.46 11.46 -2.06
CA PRO A 190 4.34 11.70 -2.98
C PRO A 190 4.77 12.29 -4.31
N ILE A 191 5.76 13.20 -4.31
CA ILE A 191 6.28 13.81 -5.54
C ILE A 191 7.06 12.78 -6.36
N ILE A 192 7.97 12.04 -5.71
CA ILE A 192 8.79 11.01 -6.36
C ILE A 192 7.90 9.94 -6.98
N PHE A 193 6.91 9.43 -6.24
CA PHE A 193 5.97 8.43 -6.74
C PHE A 193 5.11 8.99 -7.87
N SER A 194 4.64 10.24 -7.78
CA SER A 194 3.85 10.86 -8.83
C SER A 194 4.61 10.92 -10.15
N ILE A 195 5.88 11.36 -10.13
CA ILE A 195 6.74 11.40 -11.32
C ILE A 195 6.94 9.99 -11.88
N PHE A 196 7.15 9.00 -11.01
CA PHE A 196 7.29 7.62 -11.41
C PHE A 196 6.03 7.09 -12.11
N PHE A 197 4.85 7.41 -11.59
CA PHE A 197 3.57 6.98 -12.14
C PHE A 197 3.17 7.68 -13.46
N PHE A 198 3.90 8.70 -13.90
CA PHE A 198 3.71 9.26 -15.26
C PHE A 198 3.99 8.24 -16.37
N PHE A 199 4.82 7.25 -16.09
CA PHE A 199 5.23 6.23 -17.05
C PHE A 199 4.46 4.91 -16.91
N PHE A 200 3.51 4.85 -15.98
CA PHE A 200 2.76 3.64 -15.71
C PHE A 200 1.40 3.62 -16.41
N PRO A 201 0.88 2.42 -16.75
CA PRO A 201 -0.46 2.27 -17.28
C PRO A 201 -1.51 2.98 -16.44
N SER A 202 -2.43 3.70 -17.11
CA SER A 202 -3.49 4.47 -16.44
C SER A 202 -4.40 3.60 -15.55
N GLY A 203 -4.60 2.33 -15.90
CA GLY A 203 -5.32 1.38 -15.06
C GLY A 203 -4.65 1.12 -13.70
N LEU A 204 -3.31 1.11 -13.66
CA LEU A 204 -2.56 0.96 -12.42
C LEU A 204 -2.64 2.22 -11.55
N VAL A 205 -2.53 3.38 -12.18
CA VAL A 205 -2.67 4.68 -11.52
C VAL A 205 -4.09 4.85 -10.97
N LEU A 206 -5.10 4.45 -11.74
CA LEU A 206 -6.50 4.42 -11.32
C LEU A 206 -6.70 3.55 -10.08
N TYR A 207 -6.18 2.32 -10.11
CA TYR A 207 -6.22 1.44 -8.93
C TYR A 207 -5.62 2.13 -7.69
N TRP A 208 -4.44 2.73 -7.84
CA TRP A 208 -3.76 3.40 -6.73
C TRP A 208 -4.54 4.60 -6.21
N LEU A 209 -5.10 5.39 -7.12
CA LEU A 209 -5.94 6.54 -6.79
C LEU A 209 -7.17 6.11 -5.96
N VAL A 210 -7.92 5.12 -6.44
CA VAL A 210 -9.11 4.60 -5.75
C VAL A 210 -8.71 4.01 -4.39
N ASN A 211 -7.61 3.26 -4.35
CA ASN A 211 -7.05 2.70 -3.12
C ASN A 211 -6.74 3.80 -2.08
N ASN A 212 -6.15 4.92 -2.50
CA ASN A 212 -5.86 6.06 -1.61
C ASN A 212 -7.15 6.73 -1.13
N ILE A 213 -8.09 7.00 -2.03
CA ILE A 213 -9.37 7.65 -1.67
C ILE A 213 -10.12 6.82 -0.62
N VAL A 214 -10.25 5.51 -0.85
CA VAL A 214 -10.92 4.61 0.11
C VAL A 214 -10.13 4.54 1.43
N SER A 215 -8.80 4.53 1.38
CA SER A 215 -7.95 4.54 2.58
C SER A 215 -8.13 5.82 3.39
N ILE A 216 -8.16 6.99 2.74
CA ILE A 216 -8.42 8.29 3.36
C ILE A 216 -9.77 8.27 4.06
N ALA A 217 -10.82 7.83 3.37
CA ALA A 217 -12.17 7.76 3.92
C ALA A 217 -12.24 6.82 5.15
N GLN A 218 -11.62 5.65 5.07
CA GLN A 218 -11.55 4.69 6.17
C GLN A 218 -10.78 5.26 7.37
N GLN A 219 -9.59 5.80 7.13
CA GLN A 219 -8.74 6.37 8.18
C GLN A 219 -9.40 7.57 8.84
N TRP A 220 -9.94 8.50 8.07
CA TRP A 220 -10.66 9.67 8.58
C TRP A 220 -11.84 9.28 9.45
N SER A 221 -12.67 8.32 8.99
CA SER A 221 -13.82 7.82 9.75
C SER A 221 -13.41 7.20 11.09
N ILE A 222 -12.30 6.44 11.11
CA ILE A 222 -11.80 5.81 12.33
C ILE A 222 -11.21 6.86 13.28
N MET A 223 -10.44 7.82 12.77
CA MET A 223 -9.85 8.89 13.59
C MET A 223 -10.92 9.77 14.22
N ARG A 224 -11.97 10.10 13.47
CA ARG A 224 -13.13 10.87 13.98
C ARG A 224 -13.86 10.12 15.10
N LYS A 225 -14.05 8.79 14.97
CA LYS A 225 -14.66 7.96 16.02
C LYS A 225 -13.82 7.85 17.29
N LEU A 226 -12.51 8.08 17.19
CA LEU A 226 -11.57 8.02 18.33
C LEU A 226 -11.25 9.42 18.90
N ASP A 227 -11.92 10.45 18.43
CA ASP A 227 -11.74 11.86 18.87
C ASP A 227 -10.29 12.37 18.72
N VAL A 228 -9.55 11.82 17.75
CA VAL A 228 -8.20 12.25 17.42
C VAL A 228 -8.27 13.37 16.41
N LYS A 229 -7.68 14.53 16.72
CA LYS A 229 -7.59 15.67 15.79
C LYS A 229 -6.92 15.25 14.48
N VAL A 230 -7.64 15.44 13.39
CA VAL A 230 -7.22 15.13 12.02
C VAL A 230 -6.30 16.24 11.48
#